data_2b1082c43d04b158a43a204d6f12de4a
#
_entry.id   2b1082c43d04b158a43a204d6f12de4a
#
_cell.length_a   1.000
_cell.length_b   1.000
_cell.length_c   1.000
_cell.angle_alpha   90.00
_cell.angle_beta   90.00
_cell.angle_gamma   90.00
#
_symmetry.space_group_name_H-M   'P 1'
#
loop_
_entity.id
_entity.type
_entity.pdbx_description
1 polymer ?
#
loop_
_entity_poly.entity_id
_entity_poly.type
_entity_poly.pdbx_seq_one_letter_code
_entity_poly.pdbx_strand_id
1 'polypeptide(L)'
;LYQNIATSNSRFFSYAEMIDASWKNATMFFDESQILIAKYLSYRNEEITKEDLKAFIHKFCKDKSRDILGIIGDELSSYSCSLLKEMEINLFRKMSRMHELELKKHILPDKDLRDNVETAIKSALYMNYRRMYNDEHIIQNHPQLHNALFLFIRNYAYSGMFRYSKKGDFNVPYGGIAYNNKLMRKKLDYYQSIPLIEHFKKSHIYNCDFEDFLRKTQPTENDF
;
A
#
# COMPACT_ATOMS: atom_id res chain seq x y z
N LEU A 1 -9.91 14.56 -0.62
CA LEU A 1 -10.15 13.60 0.47
C LEU A 1 -11.23 14.09 1.41
N TYR A 2 -11.04 15.22 2.09
CA TYR A 2 -11.99 15.74 3.09
C TYR A 2 -13.40 15.99 2.54
N GLN A 3 -13.53 16.46 1.31
CA GLN A 3 -14.83 16.58 0.63
C GLN A 3 -15.54 15.22 0.50
N ASN A 4 -14.81 14.16 0.11
CA ASN A 4 -15.40 12.83 0.00
C ASN A 4 -15.90 12.30 1.36
N ILE A 5 -15.17 12.62 2.43
CA ILE A 5 -15.59 12.26 3.81
C ILE A 5 -16.82 13.08 4.20
N ALA A 6 -16.78 14.41 4.02
CA ALA A 6 -17.86 15.33 4.37
C ALA A 6 -19.19 15.00 3.67
N THR A 7 -19.12 14.55 2.43
CA THR A 7 -20.31 14.19 1.63
C THR A 7 -20.68 12.71 1.75
N SER A 8 -19.98 11.94 2.58
CA SER A 8 -20.17 10.48 2.70
C SER A 8 -20.15 9.77 1.33
N ASN A 9 -19.20 10.15 0.48
CA ASN A 9 -19.12 9.67 -0.90
C ASN A 9 -18.98 8.14 -0.96
N SER A 10 -20.04 7.45 -1.35
CA SER A 10 -20.11 5.98 -1.34
C SER A 10 -19.03 5.33 -2.20
N ARG A 11 -18.72 5.91 -3.37
CA ARG A 11 -17.71 5.37 -4.29
C ARG A 11 -16.29 5.49 -3.72
N PHE A 12 -16.00 6.61 -3.04
CA PHE A 12 -14.73 6.77 -2.32
C PHE A 12 -14.58 5.71 -1.22
N PHE A 13 -15.61 5.53 -0.38
CA PHE A 13 -15.57 4.54 0.69
C PHE A 13 -15.49 3.11 0.16
N SER A 14 -16.21 2.78 -0.91
CA SER A 14 -16.09 1.48 -1.58
C SER A 14 -14.65 1.18 -1.99
N TYR A 15 -13.99 2.10 -2.70
CA TYR A 15 -12.58 1.94 -3.06
C TYR A 15 -11.66 1.84 -1.85
N ALA A 16 -11.87 2.65 -0.83
CA ALA A 16 -11.05 2.62 0.38
C ALA A 16 -11.20 1.28 1.14
N GLU A 17 -12.39 0.72 1.19
CA GLU A 17 -12.67 -0.61 1.78
C GLU A 17 -12.06 -1.74 0.97
N MET A 18 -12.15 -1.71 -0.36
CA MET A 18 -11.47 -2.69 -1.22
C MET A 18 -9.95 -2.67 -1.03
N ILE A 19 -9.36 -1.48 -0.95
CA ILE A 19 -7.91 -1.30 -0.72
C ILE A 19 -7.54 -1.82 0.68
N ASP A 20 -8.34 -1.55 1.71
CA ASP A 20 -8.10 -2.07 3.06
C ASP A 20 -8.22 -3.59 3.13
N ALA A 21 -9.24 -4.16 2.49
CA ALA A 21 -9.43 -5.61 2.40
C ALA A 21 -8.24 -6.31 1.72
N SER A 22 -7.67 -5.70 0.67
CA SER A 22 -6.51 -6.25 -0.04
C SER A 22 -5.30 -6.46 0.87
N TRP A 23 -5.16 -5.64 1.91
CA TRP A 23 -4.07 -5.79 2.90
C TRP A 23 -4.19 -7.07 3.72
N LYS A 24 -5.41 -7.45 4.08
CA LYS A 24 -5.73 -8.73 4.73
C LYS A 24 -5.56 -9.88 3.74
N ASN A 25 -6.05 -9.73 2.51
CA ASN A 25 -5.92 -10.74 1.46
C ASN A 25 -4.44 -11.06 1.16
N ALA A 26 -3.55 -10.06 1.23
CA ALA A 26 -2.11 -10.27 1.08
C ALA A 26 -1.52 -11.16 2.19
N THR A 27 -2.00 -11.05 3.42
CA THR A 27 -1.62 -11.97 4.52
C THR A 27 -2.14 -13.38 4.24
N MET A 28 -3.41 -13.53 3.85
CA MET A 28 -4.00 -14.83 3.51
C MET A 28 -3.24 -15.49 2.35
N PHE A 29 -2.94 -14.74 1.30
CA PHE A 29 -2.12 -15.22 0.18
C PHE A 29 -0.74 -15.70 0.65
N PHE A 30 -0.08 -14.98 1.56
CA PHE A 30 1.18 -15.42 2.17
C PHE A 30 1.01 -16.73 2.94
N ASP A 31 -0.03 -16.87 3.76
CA ASP A 31 -0.28 -18.09 4.55
C ASP A 31 -0.51 -19.32 3.67
N GLU A 32 -1.12 -19.14 2.49
CA GLU A 32 -1.30 -20.18 1.48
C GLU A 32 -0.03 -20.44 0.64
N SER A 33 0.96 -19.54 0.69
CA SER A 33 2.15 -19.56 -0.16
C SER A 33 3.42 -20.01 0.58
N GLN A 34 3.31 -21.01 1.49
CA GLN A 34 4.44 -21.48 2.31
C GLN A 34 5.62 -22.05 1.49
N ILE A 35 5.38 -22.40 0.22
CA ILE A 35 6.43 -22.80 -0.72
C ILE A 35 7.51 -21.71 -0.91
N LEU A 36 7.16 -20.43 -0.70
CA LEU A 36 8.12 -19.32 -0.72
C LEU A 36 9.16 -19.46 0.39
N ILE A 37 8.70 -19.84 1.59
CA ILE A 37 9.59 -20.10 2.74
C ILE A 37 10.50 -21.28 2.46
N ALA A 38 9.92 -22.41 2.04
CA ALA A 38 10.70 -23.61 1.70
C ALA A 38 11.78 -23.32 0.64
N LYS A 39 11.42 -22.54 -0.39
CA LYS A 39 12.37 -22.18 -1.45
C LYS A 39 13.46 -21.22 -0.98
N TYR A 40 13.13 -20.30 -0.08
CA TYR A 40 14.12 -19.45 0.57
C TYR A 40 15.11 -20.30 1.41
N LEU A 41 14.62 -21.30 2.16
CA LEU A 41 15.47 -22.19 2.95
C LEU A 41 16.44 -22.97 2.08
N SER A 42 15.98 -23.52 0.94
CA SER A 42 16.89 -24.16 -0.05
C SER A 42 17.96 -23.19 -0.57
N TYR A 43 17.59 -21.92 -0.82
CA TYR A 43 18.57 -20.89 -1.22
C TYR A 43 19.55 -20.55 -0.11
N ARG A 44 19.08 -20.39 1.11
CA ARG A 44 19.91 -20.15 2.29
C ARG A 44 20.93 -21.25 2.55
N ASN A 45 20.51 -22.51 2.34
CA ASN A 45 21.35 -23.69 2.54
C ASN A 45 22.27 -23.99 1.34
N GLU A 46 22.34 -23.11 0.34
CA GLU A 46 23.14 -23.27 -0.88
C GLU A 46 22.75 -24.51 -1.73
N GLU A 47 21.52 -25.06 -1.52
CA GLU A 47 20.98 -26.16 -2.33
C GLU A 47 20.58 -25.69 -3.74
N ILE A 48 20.31 -24.40 -3.89
CA ILE A 48 19.98 -23.73 -5.16
C ILE A 48 20.74 -22.42 -5.29
N THR A 49 21.01 -22.01 -6.53
CA THR A 49 21.68 -20.75 -6.84
C THR A 49 20.73 -19.54 -6.72
N LYS A 50 21.31 -18.34 -6.78
CA LYS A 50 20.53 -17.08 -6.85
C LYS A 50 19.68 -17.00 -8.12
N GLU A 51 20.20 -17.52 -9.21
CA GLU A 51 19.54 -17.63 -10.51
C GLU A 51 18.35 -18.59 -10.45
N ASP A 52 18.50 -19.73 -9.78
CA ASP A 52 17.41 -20.69 -9.55
C ASP A 52 16.29 -20.08 -8.69
N LEU A 53 16.64 -19.33 -7.63
CA LEU A 53 15.67 -18.60 -6.83
C LEU A 53 14.89 -17.60 -7.68
N LYS A 54 15.59 -16.84 -8.52
CA LYS A 54 14.95 -15.86 -9.41
C LYS A 54 14.01 -16.53 -10.41
N ALA A 55 14.45 -17.62 -11.04
CA ALA A 55 13.63 -18.41 -11.97
C ALA A 55 12.40 -18.99 -11.28
N PHE A 56 12.56 -19.51 -10.05
CA PHE A 56 11.43 -20.01 -9.25
C PHE A 56 10.41 -18.90 -8.96
N ILE A 57 10.85 -17.73 -8.49
CA ILE A 57 9.95 -16.61 -8.17
C ILE A 57 9.19 -16.16 -9.42
N HIS A 58 9.86 -16.06 -10.56
CA HIS A 58 9.22 -15.73 -11.83
C HIS A 58 8.12 -16.74 -12.19
N LYS A 59 8.45 -18.04 -12.13
CA LYS A 59 7.49 -19.11 -12.39
C LYS A 59 6.33 -19.08 -11.39
N PHE A 60 6.61 -18.94 -10.10
CA PHE A 60 5.61 -18.86 -9.04
C PHE A 60 4.61 -17.71 -9.31
N CYS A 61 5.10 -16.50 -9.62
CA CYS A 61 4.24 -15.37 -9.91
C CYS A 61 3.40 -15.56 -11.18
N LYS A 62 3.94 -16.24 -12.17
CA LYS A 62 3.19 -16.59 -13.40
C LYS A 62 2.09 -17.61 -13.11
N ASP A 63 2.43 -18.70 -12.42
CA ASP A 63 1.50 -19.78 -12.09
C ASP A 63 0.38 -19.32 -11.14
N LYS A 64 0.71 -18.40 -10.22
CA LYS A 64 -0.19 -17.80 -9.23
C LYS A 64 -0.77 -16.43 -9.65
N SER A 65 -0.71 -16.09 -10.93
CA SER A 65 -1.11 -14.77 -11.42
C SER A 65 -2.55 -14.39 -11.06
N ARG A 66 -3.49 -15.33 -11.15
CA ARG A 66 -4.90 -15.11 -10.77
C ARG A 66 -5.04 -14.84 -9.26
N ASP A 67 -4.36 -15.64 -8.44
CA ASP A 67 -4.42 -15.50 -6.98
C ASP A 67 -3.81 -14.15 -6.56
N ILE A 68 -2.69 -13.75 -7.18
CA ILE A 68 -2.03 -12.46 -6.94
C ILE A 68 -2.91 -11.29 -7.33
N LEU A 69 -3.55 -11.33 -8.50
CA LEU A 69 -4.50 -10.29 -8.91
C LEU A 69 -5.76 -10.29 -8.04
N GLY A 70 -6.20 -11.47 -7.59
CA GLY A 70 -7.30 -11.63 -6.66
C GLY A 70 -7.08 -10.95 -5.29
N ILE A 71 -5.82 -10.70 -4.89
CA ILE A 71 -5.52 -9.92 -3.66
C ILE A 71 -6.23 -8.57 -3.68
N ILE A 72 -6.22 -7.88 -4.81
CA ILE A 72 -6.82 -6.55 -4.97
C ILE A 72 -8.25 -6.57 -5.51
N GLY A 73 -8.73 -7.73 -5.94
CA GLY A 73 -10.05 -7.91 -6.53
C GLY A 73 -10.17 -7.41 -7.97
N ASP A 74 -11.22 -7.84 -8.67
CA ASP A 74 -11.38 -7.61 -10.11
C ASP A 74 -11.47 -6.12 -10.47
N GLU A 75 -12.21 -5.34 -9.68
CA GLU A 75 -12.40 -3.92 -9.96
C GLU A 75 -11.06 -3.15 -9.90
N LEU A 76 -10.26 -3.33 -8.85
CA LEU A 76 -8.97 -2.65 -8.74
C LEU A 76 -7.91 -3.25 -9.67
N SER A 77 -8.03 -4.53 -10.04
CA SER A 77 -7.10 -5.18 -10.96
C SER A 77 -7.15 -4.59 -12.36
N SER A 78 -8.31 -4.07 -12.78
CA SER A 78 -8.47 -3.37 -14.06
C SER A 78 -7.63 -2.11 -14.20
N TYR A 79 -7.28 -1.47 -13.07
CA TYR A 79 -6.40 -0.30 -13.01
C TYR A 79 -4.92 -0.65 -12.75
N SER A 80 -4.64 -1.92 -12.43
CA SER A 80 -3.30 -2.36 -12.05
C SER A 80 -2.55 -2.95 -13.24
N CYS A 81 -1.45 -2.30 -13.62
CA CYS A 81 -0.53 -2.82 -14.64
C CYS A 81 0.78 -3.36 -14.07
N SER A 82 0.98 -3.33 -12.74
CA SER A 82 2.30 -3.55 -12.15
C SER A 82 2.37 -4.57 -11.02
N LEU A 83 1.25 -5.07 -10.49
CA LEU A 83 1.27 -5.92 -9.29
C LEU A 83 2.11 -7.18 -9.43
N LEU A 84 1.97 -7.91 -10.53
CA LEU A 84 2.76 -9.14 -10.78
C LEU A 84 4.27 -8.83 -10.84
N LYS A 85 4.64 -7.78 -11.56
CA LYS A 85 6.04 -7.34 -11.66
C LYS A 85 6.59 -6.88 -10.30
N GLU A 86 5.82 -6.13 -9.54
CA GLU A 86 6.22 -5.70 -8.20
C GLU A 86 6.35 -6.90 -7.25
N MET A 87 5.52 -7.94 -7.39
CA MET A 87 5.61 -9.16 -6.62
C MET A 87 6.96 -9.87 -6.87
N GLU A 88 7.31 -10.09 -8.13
CA GLU A 88 8.60 -10.69 -8.50
C GLU A 88 9.78 -9.89 -7.94
N ILE A 89 9.79 -8.58 -8.17
CA ILE A 89 10.88 -7.70 -7.74
C ILE A 89 11.03 -7.70 -6.22
N ASN A 90 9.94 -7.56 -5.49
CA ASN A 90 10.01 -7.42 -4.03
C ASN A 90 10.32 -8.74 -3.33
N LEU A 91 9.79 -9.87 -3.81
CA LEU A 91 10.14 -11.21 -3.30
C LEU A 91 11.63 -11.49 -3.52
N PHE A 92 12.12 -11.35 -4.73
CA PHE A 92 13.53 -11.62 -5.04
C PHE A 92 14.48 -10.71 -4.27
N ARG A 93 14.22 -9.41 -4.27
CA ARG A 93 15.01 -8.42 -3.53
C ARG A 93 15.06 -8.72 -2.03
N LYS A 94 13.90 -9.05 -1.43
CA LYS A 94 13.81 -9.32 0.00
C LYS A 94 14.54 -10.60 0.37
N MET A 95 14.34 -11.69 -0.36
CA MET A 95 15.00 -12.97 -0.10
C MET A 95 16.51 -12.87 -0.29
N SER A 96 16.98 -12.22 -1.36
CA SER A 96 18.40 -11.95 -1.55
C SER A 96 19.01 -11.14 -0.40
N ARG A 97 18.29 -10.11 0.05
CA ARG A 97 18.75 -9.26 1.16
C ARG A 97 18.77 -9.99 2.51
N MET A 98 17.80 -10.87 2.76
CA MET A 98 17.81 -11.72 3.95
C MET A 98 19.05 -12.60 3.98
N HIS A 99 19.33 -13.30 2.91
CA HIS A 99 20.52 -14.16 2.79
C HIS A 99 21.82 -13.37 3.02
N GLU A 100 21.98 -12.20 2.38
CA GLU A 100 23.14 -11.33 2.59
C GLU A 100 23.33 -10.90 4.07
N LEU A 101 22.23 -10.72 4.78
CA LEU A 101 22.25 -10.36 6.20
C LEU A 101 22.60 -11.56 7.09
N GLU A 102 22.07 -12.75 6.77
CA GLU A 102 22.35 -13.99 7.49
C GLU A 102 23.83 -14.39 7.36
N LEU A 103 24.42 -14.22 6.18
CA LEU A 103 25.85 -14.43 5.97
C LEU A 103 26.74 -13.50 6.81
N LYS A 104 26.26 -12.28 7.10
CA LYS A 104 27.05 -11.25 7.82
C LYS A 104 26.84 -11.23 9.32
N LYS A 105 25.69 -11.72 9.80
CA LYS A 105 25.29 -11.56 11.20
C LYS A 105 24.95 -12.89 11.84
N HIS A 106 23.70 -13.32 11.70
CA HIS A 106 23.14 -14.55 12.28
C HIS A 106 21.94 -15.00 11.46
N ILE A 107 21.63 -16.28 11.55
CA ILE A 107 20.45 -16.88 10.93
C ILE A 107 19.19 -16.26 11.53
N LEU A 108 18.26 -15.87 10.66
CA LEU A 108 16.98 -15.31 11.08
C LEU A 108 16.11 -16.40 11.74
N PRO A 109 15.51 -16.10 12.90
CA PRO A 109 14.46 -16.94 13.48
C PRO A 109 13.30 -17.14 12.49
N ASP A 110 12.58 -18.24 12.60
CA ASP A 110 11.47 -18.59 11.70
C ASP A 110 10.40 -17.48 11.65
N LYS A 111 10.12 -16.85 12.77
CA LYS A 111 9.19 -15.72 12.83
C LYS A 111 9.68 -14.55 11.95
N ASP A 112 10.94 -14.15 12.10
CA ASP A 112 11.51 -13.02 11.36
C ASP A 112 11.59 -13.33 9.86
N LEU A 113 11.86 -14.59 9.51
CA LEU A 113 11.85 -15.07 8.15
C LEU A 113 10.44 -14.92 7.53
N ARG A 114 9.41 -15.43 8.22
CA ARG A 114 8.01 -15.30 7.80
C ARG A 114 7.59 -13.84 7.65
N ASP A 115 7.85 -13.03 8.67
CA ASP A 115 7.53 -11.60 8.69
C ASP A 115 8.22 -10.86 7.51
N ASN A 116 9.43 -11.23 7.14
CA ASN A 116 10.14 -10.64 6.01
C ASN A 116 9.56 -11.04 4.65
N VAL A 117 9.15 -12.31 4.46
CA VAL A 117 8.53 -12.75 3.21
C VAL A 117 7.14 -12.11 3.05
N GLU A 118 6.33 -12.07 4.11
CA GLU A 118 5.07 -11.34 4.11
C GLU A 118 5.29 -9.85 3.79
N THR A 119 6.33 -9.24 4.37
CA THR A 119 6.70 -7.84 4.05
C THR A 119 7.01 -7.67 2.57
N ALA A 120 7.60 -8.65 1.89
CA ALA A 120 7.85 -8.55 0.45
C ALA A 120 6.55 -8.48 -0.36
N ILE A 121 5.56 -9.30 -0.02
CA ILE A 121 4.24 -9.30 -0.65
C ILE A 121 3.52 -7.96 -0.39
N LYS A 122 3.50 -7.49 0.85
CA LYS A 122 2.89 -6.21 1.22
C LYS A 122 3.62 -5.01 0.60
N SER A 123 4.94 -5.10 0.45
CA SER A 123 5.72 -4.09 -0.27
C SER A 123 5.34 -4.04 -1.75
N ALA A 124 5.12 -5.20 -2.39
CA ALA A 124 4.67 -5.25 -3.77
C ALA A 124 3.29 -4.60 -3.94
N LEU A 125 2.35 -4.91 -3.05
CA LEU A 125 1.01 -4.30 -3.03
C LEU A 125 1.08 -2.78 -2.82
N TYR A 126 1.89 -2.31 -1.86
CA TYR A 126 2.12 -0.89 -1.64
C TYR A 126 2.70 -0.20 -2.88
N MET A 127 3.70 -0.81 -3.52
CA MET A 127 4.32 -0.25 -4.72
C MET A 127 3.36 -0.19 -5.90
N ASN A 128 2.48 -1.20 -6.04
CA ASN A 128 1.41 -1.18 -7.03
C ASN A 128 0.45 0.00 -6.79
N TYR A 129 -0.06 0.16 -5.57
CA TYR A 129 -0.96 1.27 -5.24
C TYR A 129 -0.30 2.64 -5.34
N ARG A 130 1.00 2.74 -5.04
CA ARG A 130 1.76 3.97 -5.27
C ARG A 130 1.88 4.31 -6.75
N ARG A 131 2.04 3.32 -7.64
CA ARG A 131 2.01 3.54 -9.09
C ARG A 131 0.65 3.99 -9.58
N MET A 132 -0.41 3.33 -9.12
CA MET A 132 -1.78 3.74 -9.41
C MET A 132 -2.08 5.15 -8.93
N TYR A 133 -1.57 5.56 -7.76
CA TYR A 133 -1.70 6.92 -7.26
C TYR A 133 -1.03 7.97 -8.15
N ASN A 134 0.12 7.63 -8.74
CA ASN A 134 0.86 8.51 -9.65
C ASN A 134 0.38 8.41 -11.12
N ASP A 135 -0.63 7.60 -11.41
CA ASP A 135 -1.13 7.41 -12.77
C ASP A 135 -2.02 8.56 -13.20
N GLU A 136 -1.64 9.25 -14.29
CA GLU A 136 -2.35 10.42 -14.80
C GLU A 136 -3.80 10.11 -15.18
N HIS A 137 -4.06 8.92 -15.72
CA HIS A 137 -5.41 8.52 -16.08
C HIS A 137 -6.30 8.39 -14.83
N ILE A 138 -5.78 7.83 -13.73
CA ILE A 138 -6.51 7.73 -12.46
C ILE A 138 -6.72 9.13 -11.87
N ILE A 139 -5.70 9.99 -11.89
CA ILE A 139 -5.78 11.36 -11.39
C ILE A 139 -6.91 12.13 -12.09
N GLN A 140 -6.97 12.04 -13.41
CA GLN A 140 -7.91 12.82 -14.23
C GLN A 140 -9.32 12.23 -14.24
N ASN A 141 -9.46 10.91 -14.28
CA ASN A 141 -10.75 10.26 -14.58
C ASN A 141 -11.38 9.52 -13.38
N HIS A 142 -10.59 9.24 -12.32
CA HIS A 142 -11.04 8.46 -11.17
C HIS A 142 -10.72 9.14 -9.83
N PRO A 143 -11.21 10.37 -9.56
CA PRO A 143 -10.81 11.15 -8.39
C PRO A 143 -11.17 10.47 -7.05
N GLN A 144 -12.22 9.67 -6.97
CA GLN A 144 -12.57 8.92 -5.78
C GLN A 144 -11.55 7.80 -5.49
N LEU A 145 -11.14 7.06 -6.53
CA LEU A 145 -10.09 6.06 -6.43
C LEU A 145 -8.75 6.71 -6.07
N HIS A 146 -8.37 7.81 -6.72
CA HIS A 146 -7.16 8.56 -6.41
C HIS A 146 -7.11 9.00 -4.93
N ASN A 147 -8.23 9.51 -4.39
CA ASN A 147 -8.32 9.88 -2.98
C ASN A 147 -8.26 8.67 -2.03
N ALA A 148 -8.81 7.52 -2.40
CA ALA A 148 -8.70 6.29 -1.62
C ALA A 148 -7.25 5.77 -1.61
N LEU A 149 -6.57 5.81 -2.76
CA LEU A 149 -5.13 5.52 -2.87
C LEU A 149 -4.28 6.49 -2.03
N PHE A 150 -4.60 7.78 -2.03
CA PHE A 150 -3.95 8.77 -1.16
C PHE A 150 -4.06 8.41 0.31
N LEU A 151 -5.27 8.04 0.76
CA LEU A 151 -5.50 7.62 2.14
C LEU A 151 -4.63 6.40 2.49
N PHE A 152 -4.56 5.42 1.59
CA PHE A 152 -3.75 4.22 1.77
C PHE A 152 -2.25 4.55 1.83
N ILE A 153 -1.69 5.22 0.82
CA ILE A 153 -0.25 5.49 0.79
C ILE A 153 0.20 6.34 1.97
N ARG A 154 -0.62 7.32 2.39
CA ARG A 154 -0.37 8.11 3.60
C ARG A 154 -0.30 7.24 4.86
N ASN A 155 -1.14 6.20 4.94
CA ASN A 155 -1.17 5.33 6.11
C ASN A 155 0.02 4.36 6.18
N TYR A 156 0.55 3.92 5.03
CA TYR A 156 1.56 2.87 4.93
C TYR A 156 2.94 3.34 4.46
N ALA A 157 3.09 4.61 4.07
CA ALA A 157 4.37 5.20 3.73
C ALA A 157 5.32 5.23 4.94
N TYR A 158 6.61 5.04 4.69
CA TYR A 158 7.66 5.10 5.70
C TYR A 158 7.59 6.40 6.51
N SER A 159 7.50 6.27 7.82
CA SER A 159 7.40 7.40 8.79
C SER A 159 6.27 8.39 8.49
N GLY A 160 5.26 8.02 7.70
CA GLY A 160 4.20 8.94 7.30
C GLY A 160 4.69 10.14 6.47
N MET A 161 5.88 10.05 5.90
CA MET A 161 6.48 11.14 5.13
C MET A 161 5.71 11.45 3.86
N PHE A 162 5.71 12.73 3.49
CA PHE A 162 5.27 13.22 2.18
C PHE A 162 6.48 13.71 1.40
N ARG A 163 6.76 13.03 0.29
CA ARG A 163 7.85 13.41 -0.60
C ARG A 163 7.45 13.13 -2.04
N TYR A 164 7.69 14.13 -2.88
CA TYR A 164 7.43 14.04 -4.32
C TYR A 164 8.76 14.19 -5.09
N SER A 165 8.84 13.54 -6.24
CA SER A 165 9.95 13.71 -7.16
C SER A 165 9.87 15.08 -7.84
N LYS A 166 10.93 15.45 -8.58
CA LYS A 166 10.90 16.68 -9.43
C LYS A 166 9.80 16.65 -10.51
N LYS A 167 9.29 15.46 -10.82
CA LYS A 167 8.19 15.27 -11.78
C LYS A 167 6.80 15.30 -11.13
N GLY A 168 6.72 15.49 -9.82
CA GLY A 168 5.46 15.47 -9.08
C GLY A 168 5.00 14.11 -8.59
N ASP A 169 5.73 13.00 -8.86
CA ASP A 169 5.36 11.68 -8.41
C ASP A 169 5.63 11.49 -6.91
N PHE A 170 4.67 10.95 -6.18
CA PHE A 170 4.89 10.50 -4.81
C PHE A 170 5.90 9.33 -4.79
N ASN A 171 6.98 9.46 -4.02
CA ASN A 171 8.11 8.53 -4.09
C ASN A 171 8.58 7.97 -2.73
N VAL A 172 7.78 8.07 -1.67
CA VAL A 172 8.12 7.47 -0.37
C VAL A 172 7.97 5.95 -0.44
N PRO A 173 8.92 5.18 0.12
CA PRO A 173 8.82 3.72 0.17
C PRO A 173 7.80 3.25 1.21
N TYR A 174 7.48 1.95 1.17
CA TYR A 174 6.70 1.27 2.20
C TYR A 174 7.40 1.32 3.56
N GLY A 175 6.63 1.44 4.64
CA GLY A 175 7.15 1.51 6.02
C GLY A 175 7.78 0.22 6.56
N GLY A 176 7.62 -0.90 5.84
CA GLY A 176 8.26 -2.17 6.15
C GLY A 176 7.52 -2.98 7.22
N ILE A 177 8.24 -3.90 7.86
CA ILE A 177 7.70 -4.95 8.75
C ILE A 177 6.81 -4.40 9.88
N ALA A 178 7.16 -3.25 10.44
CA ALA A 178 6.37 -2.60 11.50
C ALA A 178 4.96 -2.17 11.04
N TYR A 179 4.72 -2.14 9.73
CA TYR A 179 3.45 -1.76 9.12
C TYR A 179 2.62 -2.96 8.64
N ASN A 180 3.15 -4.19 8.72
CA ASN A 180 2.44 -5.38 8.25
C ASN A 180 1.06 -5.55 8.91
N ASN A 181 0.99 -5.33 10.24
CA ASN A 181 -0.24 -5.50 11.03
C ASN A 181 -1.04 -4.20 11.20
N LYS A 182 -0.64 -3.13 10.51
CA LYS A 182 -1.37 -1.86 10.58
C LYS A 182 -2.65 -1.97 9.75
N LEU A 183 -3.78 -1.64 10.36
CA LEU A 183 -5.09 -1.67 9.72
C LEU A 183 -5.60 -0.26 9.48
N MET A 184 -6.20 -0.04 8.32
CA MET A 184 -6.85 1.20 7.97
C MET A 184 -8.32 1.23 8.43
N ARG A 185 -8.91 0.07 8.72
CA ARG A 185 -10.32 -0.10 9.08
C ARG A 185 -10.80 0.89 10.16
N LYS A 186 -10.06 1.01 11.26
CA LYS A 186 -10.43 1.94 12.35
C LYS A 186 -10.57 3.39 11.89
N LYS A 187 -9.75 3.80 10.90
CA LYS A 187 -9.86 5.15 10.31
C LYS A 187 -11.07 5.27 9.40
N LEU A 188 -11.38 4.22 8.64
CA LEU A 188 -12.56 4.19 7.77
C LEU A 188 -13.83 4.24 8.61
N ASP A 189 -13.90 3.45 9.69
CA ASP A 189 -15.02 3.48 10.63
C ASP A 189 -15.20 4.87 11.26
N TYR A 190 -14.08 5.51 11.66
CA TYR A 190 -14.13 6.88 12.17
C TYR A 190 -14.62 7.89 11.12
N TYR A 191 -14.14 7.77 9.86
CA TYR A 191 -14.56 8.67 8.78
C TYR A 191 -16.04 8.51 8.38
N GLN A 192 -16.61 7.35 8.65
CA GLN A 192 -18.04 7.06 8.44
C GLN A 192 -18.90 7.32 9.69
N SER A 193 -18.30 7.75 10.78
CA SER A 193 -19.02 7.97 12.04
C SER A 193 -19.95 9.18 11.98
N ILE A 194 -21.12 9.05 12.60
CA ILE A 194 -22.10 10.12 12.69
C ILE A 194 -21.51 11.41 13.29
N PRO A 195 -20.75 11.38 14.41
CA PRO A 195 -20.18 12.58 14.98
C PRO A 195 -19.28 13.36 14.01
N LEU A 196 -18.47 12.65 13.22
CA LEU A 196 -17.59 13.30 12.25
C LEU A 196 -18.39 13.90 11.07
N ILE A 197 -19.38 13.18 10.57
CA ILE A 197 -20.24 13.65 9.48
C ILE A 197 -21.00 14.91 9.94
N GLU A 198 -21.56 14.91 11.15
CA GLU A 198 -22.25 16.10 11.72
C GLU A 198 -21.29 17.29 11.92
N HIS A 199 -20.03 17.01 12.31
CA HIS A 199 -19.00 18.05 12.37
C HIS A 199 -18.74 18.67 11.00
N PHE A 200 -18.58 17.85 9.97
CA PHE A 200 -18.33 18.33 8.59
C PHE A 200 -19.52 19.10 8.01
N LYS A 201 -20.76 18.79 8.38
CA LYS A 201 -21.93 19.58 7.97
C LYS A 201 -21.86 21.04 8.45
N LYS A 202 -21.13 21.28 9.54
CA LYS A 202 -20.90 22.62 10.12
C LYS A 202 -19.60 23.27 9.67
N SER A 203 -18.81 22.58 8.82
CA SER A 203 -17.47 23.00 8.41
C SER A 203 -17.46 23.40 6.93
N HIS A 204 -16.71 24.43 6.63
CA HIS A 204 -16.42 24.82 5.24
C HIS A 204 -15.01 24.36 4.86
N ILE A 205 -14.90 23.61 3.76
CA ILE A 205 -13.63 23.06 3.28
C ILE A 205 -13.19 23.85 2.06
N TYR A 206 -12.06 24.53 2.16
CA TYR A 206 -11.45 25.31 1.09
C TYR A 206 -10.23 24.56 0.52
N ASN A 207 -10.08 24.61 -0.80
CA ASN A 207 -8.90 24.14 -1.51
C ASN A 207 -8.33 25.32 -2.31
N CYS A 208 -7.59 26.18 -1.63
CA CYS A 208 -6.98 27.39 -2.21
C CYS A 208 -5.70 27.71 -1.44
N ASP A 209 -4.92 28.65 -1.96
CA ASP A 209 -3.77 29.23 -1.24
C ASP A 209 -4.21 29.87 0.08
N PHE A 210 -3.33 29.88 1.10
CA PHE A 210 -3.68 30.39 2.42
C PHE A 210 -3.99 31.90 2.42
N GLU A 211 -3.33 32.71 1.56
CA GLU A 211 -3.63 34.11 1.43
C GLU A 211 -5.03 34.34 0.84
N ASP A 212 -5.40 33.54 -0.17
CA ASP A 212 -6.75 33.58 -0.75
C ASP A 212 -7.80 33.11 0.26
N PHE A 213 -7.48 32.13 1.10
CA PHE A 213 -8.33 31.68 2.20
C PHE A 213 -8.56 32.83 3.18
N LEU A 214 -7.49 33.46 3.67
CA LEU A 214 -7.61 34.59 4.62
C LEU A 214 -8.39 35.77 4.04
N ARG A 215 -8.17 36.11 2.75
CA ARG A 215 -8.94 37.15 2.08
C ARG A 215 -10.44 36.84 1.98
N LYS A 216 -10.78 35.56 1.76
CA LYS A 216 -12.19 35.10 1.64
C LYS A 216 -12.89 35.04 2.97
N THR A 217 -12.22 34.56 4.01
CA THR A 217 -12.83 34.26 5.31
C THR A 217 -12.76 35.45 6.28
N GLN A 218 -11.78 36.34 6.08
CA GLN A 218 -11.56 37.53 6.91
C GLN A 218 -11.64 37.22 8.43
N PRO A 219 -10.79 36.29 8.92
CA PRO A 219 -10.85 35.86 10.31
C PRO A 219 -10.60 37.05 11.27
N THR A 220 -11.26 37.03 12.39
CA THR A 220 -11.14 38.02 13.47
C THR A 220 -10.31 37.44 14.61
N GLU A 221 -9.97 38.26 15.62
CA GLU A 221 -9.28 37.84 16.85
C GLU A 221 -10.00 36.72 17.62
N ASN A 222 -11.31 36.56 17.40
CA ASN A 222 -12.11 35.50 18.04
C ASN A 222 -12.11 34.15 17.29
N ASP A 223 -11.47 34.08 16.14
CA ASP A 223 -11.40 32.88 15.30
C ASP A 223 -10.16 32.04 15.58
N PHE A 224 -9.27 32.44 16.52
CA PHE A 224 -8.06 31.76 16.90
C PHE A 224 -8.01 31.41 18.39
#